data_d1140aae884acb4dd2a25ecb6fd25c00
#
_entry.id   d1140aae884acb4dd2a25ecb6fd25c00
#
_cell.length_a   1.000
_cell.length_b   1.000
_cell.length_c   1.000
_cell.angle_alpha   90.00
_cell.angle_beta   90.00
_cell.angle_gamma   90.00
#
_symmetry.space_group_name_H-M   'P 1'
#
loop_
_entity.id
_entity.type
_entity.pdbx_description
1 polymer ?
#
loop_
_entity_poly.entity_id
_entity_poly.type
_entity_poly.pdbx_seq_one_letter_code
_entity_poly.pdbx_strand_id
1 'polypeptide(L)'
;MMRTLTVGAAQLGPIARDDSRSAVVMRMIVLLREARQRDCDLVVFPELALTTFFPRWYMTDQAEIDAFFETEMPGRETKPLFDEARRLGLAFGLGYAELAEEPGGTRRYNTAILVDAAGRVVGKYRKIHLPGHAEHEPWRRFQHLEKRYFDVGNLGFGVWRLLGGLLGLCICNDRRWPETYRVMGLQDVELVVLGYNTPVHNPPAPEHDLLANFHNQLVMQAGAYQNATWVVGVAKAGREEGVEQIGQSQIIAPSGETVAMATTLGDELVVARCDLDLCRSYKTTVFDFARHRRPEHYRLITERAGAIPPG
;
A
#
# COMPACT_ATOMS: atom_id res chain seq x y z
N MET A 1 29.68 -3.40 -5.16
CA MET A 1 28.67 -4.49 -5.27
C MET A 1 27.35 -3.86 -5.67
N MET A 2 26.62 -4.42 -6.64
CA MET A 2 25.24 -3.99 -6.96
C MET A 2 24.34 -4.27 -5.77
N ARG A 3 23.51 -3.29 -5.36
CA ARG A 3 22.54 -3.42 -4.28
C ARG A 3 21.22 -3.96 -4.84
N THR A 4 21.14 -5.26 -5.00
CA THR A 4 19.98 -5.93 -5.56
C THR A 4 19.14 -6.56 -4.46
N LEU A 5 17.82 -6.32 -4.47
CA LEU A 5 16.83 -6.99 -3.63
C LEU A 5 15.95 -7.88 -4.50
N THR A 6 15.69 -9.10 -4.05
CA THR A 6 14.64 -9.94 -4.62
C THR A 6 13.35 -9.65 -3.85
N VAL A 7 12.34 -9.10 -4.53
CA VAL A 7 11.12 -8.63 -3.91
C VAL A 7 9.92 -9.45 -4.38
N GLY A 8 9.12 -9.93 -3.43
CA GLY A 8 7.87 -10.64 -3.66
C GLY A 8 6.66 -9.72 -3.43
N ALA A 9 5.82 -9.54 -4.44
CA ALA A 9 4.50 -8.94 -4.33
C ALA A 9 3.49 -10.06 -4.06
N ALA A 10 3.05 -10.18 -2.80
CA ALA A 10 2.16 -11.25 -2.34
C ALA A 10 0.70 -10.83 -2.45
N GLN A 11 0.11 -10.97 -3.64
CA GLN A 11 -1.31 -10.75 -3.87
C GLN A 11 -2.14 -11.68 -2.98
N LEU A 12 -3.23 -11.18 -2.41
CA LEU A 12 -4.24 -12.00 -1.73
C LEU A 12 -5.52 -12.05 -2.56
N GLY A 13 -6.07 -13.24 -2.71
CA GLY A 13 -7.42 -13.46 -3.18
C GLY A 13 -8.46 -12.94 -2.17
N PRO A 14 -9.77 -13.12 -2.45
CA PRO A 14 -10.83 -12.64 -1.60
C PRO A 14 -10.70 -13.12 -0.15
N ILE A 15 -11.06 -12.26 0.79
CA ILE A 15 -11.18 -12.56 2.21
C ILE A 15 -12.65 -12.38 2.58
N ALA A 16 -13.31 -13.47 3.00
CA ALA A 16 -14.69 -13.39 3.43
C ALA A 16 -14.82 -12.66 4.76
N ARG A 17 -16.00 -12.08 5.01
CA ARG A 17 -16.30 -11.39 6.27
C ARG A 17 -16.11 -12.29 7.48
N ASP A 18 -16.46 -13.56 7.31
CA ASP A 18 -16.41 -14.58 8.36
C ASP A 18 -15.05 -15.29 8.44
N ASP A 19 -14.09 -14.98 7.56
CA ASP A 19 -12.74 -15.53 7.65
C ASP A 19 -12.06 -15.04 8.93
N SER A 20 -11.53 -15.98 9.71
CA SER A 20 -10.75 -15.62 10.89
C SER A 20 -9.38 -15.04 10.50
N ARG A 21 -8.86 -14.13 11.30
CA ARG A 21 -7.49 -13.61 11.13
C ARG A 21 -6.45 -14.73 11.05
N SER A 22 -6.61 -15.74 11.88
CA SER A 22 -5.71 -16.90 11.87
C SER A 22 -5.73 -17.63 10.52
N ALA A 23 -6.88 -17.78 9.88
CA ALA A 23 -6.99 -18.38 8.55
C ALA A 23 -6.28 -17.53 7.49
N VAL A 24 -6.48 -16.21 7.54
CA VAL A 24 -5.81 -15.27 6.61
C VAL A 24 -4.30 -15.26 6.84
N VAL A 25 -3.85 -15.22 8.09
CA VAL A 25 -2.42 -15.29 8.45
C VAL A 25 -1.79 -16.58 7.94
N MET A 26 -2.49 -17.71 7.96
CA MET A 26 -1.98 -18.95 7.39
C MET A 26 -1.78 -18.88 5.87
N ARG A 27 -2.69 -18.21 5.13
CA ARG A 27 -2.50 -17.94 3.68
C ARG A 27 -1.24 -17.10 3.45
N MET A 28 -1.04 -16.03 4.25
CA MET A 28 0.15 -15.19 4.17
C MET A 28 1.44 -15.96 4.49
N ILE A 29 1.41 -16.87 5.45
CA ILE A 29 2.54 -17.74 5.78
C ILE A 29 2.90 -18.67 4.61
N VAL A 30 1.93 -19.19 3.88
CA VAL A 30 2.18 -19.98 2.65
C VAL A 30 2.95 -19.15 1.64
N LEU A 31 2.54 -17.90 1.39
CA LEU A 31 3.22 -16.98 0.48
C LEU A 31 4.64 -16.60 0.97
N LEU A 32 4.86 -16.45 2.29
CA LEU A 32 6.21 -16.26 2.84
C LEU A 32 7.12 -17.47 2.57
N ARG A 33 6.59 -18.68 2.72
CA ARG A 33 7.37 -19.90 2.44
C ARG A 33 7.72 -20.04 0.96
N GLU A 34 6.78 -19.71 0.08
CA GLU A 34 7.02 -19.64 -1.35
C GLU A 34 8.08 -18.58 -1.69
N ALA A 35 7.97 -17.39 -1.08
CA ALA A 35 8.94 -16.32 -1.25
C ALA A 35 10.37 -16.75 -0.84
N ARG A 36 10.49 -17.50 0.24
CA ARG A 36 11.79 -18.04 0.67
C ARG A 36 12.35 -19.05 -0.35
N GLN A 37 11.51 -19.89 -0.95
CA GLN A 37 11.92 -20.83 -2.00
C GLN A 37 12.37 -20.13 -3.29
N ARG A 38 11.93 -18.87 -3.48
CA ARG A 38 12.30 -18.01 -4.62
C ARG A 38 13.35 -16.94 -4.25
N ASP A 39 14.07 -17.15 -3.15
CA ASP A 39 15.17 -16.30 -2.66
C ASP A 39 14.79 -14.82 -2.49
N CYS A 40 13.54 -14.54 -2.08
CA CYS A 40 13.14 -13.19 -1.76
C CYS A 40 13.85 -12.68 -0.49
N ASP A 41 14.12 -11.36 -0.47
CA ASP A 41 14.60 -10.60 0.69
C ASP A 41 13.44 -9.86 1.39
N LEU A 42 12.45 -9.40 0.60
CA LEU A 42 11.29 -8.63 1.02
C LEU A 42 10.01 -9.22 0.44
N VAL A 43 8.97 -9.35 1.25
CA VAL A 43 7.61 -9.71 0.81
C VAL A 43 6.64 -8.61 1.16
N VAL A 44 5.82 -8.17 0.21
CA VAL A 44 4.82 -7.11 0.42
C VAL A 44 3.43 -7.69 0.36
N PHE A 45 2.61 -7.42 1.38
CA PHE A 45 1.20 -7.78 1.46
C PHE A 45 0.29 -6.57 1.18
N PRO A 46 -1.00 -6.77 0.82
CA PRO A 46 -1.92 -5.70 0.49
C PRO A 46 -2.27 -4.76 1.66
N GLU A 47 -3.00 -3.70 1.32
CA GLU A 47 -3.78 -2.87 2.26
C GLU A 47 -4.82 -3.74 2.98
N LEU A 48 -5.04 -3.50 4.30
CA LEU A 48 -6.04 -4.23 5.11
C LEU A 48 -5.98 -5.75 4.88
N ALA A 49 -4.76 -6.28 4.87
CA ALA A 49 -4.48 -7.66 4.46
C ALA A 49 -5.03 -8.73 5.43
N LEU A 50 -5.43 -8.35 6.64
CA LEU A 50 -5.88 -9.27 7.68
C LEU A 50 -7.39 -9.53 7.67
N THR A 51 -8.16 -8.73 6.93
CA THR A 51 -9.63 -8.77 6.93
C THR A 51 -10.19 -8.53 5.54
N THR A 52 -11.46 -8.82 5.35
CA THR A 52 -12.21 -8.28 4.21
C THR A 52 -12.12 -6.75 4.19
N PHE A 53 -12.35 -6.13 3.02
CA PHE A 53 -12.43 -4.66 2.94
C PHE A 53 -13.74 -4.18 3.57
N PHE A 54 -13.78 -4.09 4.90
CA PHE A 54 -14.98 -3.75 5.67
C PHE A 54 -15.54 -2.34 5.42
N PRO A 55 -14.79 -1.33 4.93
CA PRO A 55 -15.37 0.00 4.62
C PRO A 55 -16.45 0.01 3.54
N ARG A 56 -16.80 -1.14 2.98
CA ARG A 56 -17.92 -1.28 2.03
C ARG A 56 -19.30 -1.29 2.68
N TRP A 57 -19.39 -1.60 3.99
CA TRP A 57 -20.64 -1.64 4.74
C TRP A 57 -20.78 -0.48 5.70
N TYR A 58 -22.01 0.03 5.81
CA TYR A 58 -22.33 0.99 6.85
C TYR A 58 -22.70 0.23 8.13
N MET A 59 -21.84 0.33 9.13
CA MET A 59 -22.00 -0.28 10.45
C MET A 59 -22.23 0.81 11.50
N THR A 60 -23.02 0.51 12.53
CA THR A 60 -23.34 1.43 13.64
C THR A 60 -22.89 0.90 15.00
N ASP A 61 -22.73 -0.41 15.13
CA ASP A 61 -22.21 -1.01 16.35
C ASP A 61 -20.68 -0.83 16.41
N GLN A 62 -20.24 -0.10 17.45
CA GLN A 62 -18.80 0.20 17.62
C GLN A 62 -17.97 -1.04 17.91
N ALA A 63 -18.51 -2.02 18.62
CA ALA A 63 -17.81 -3.27 18.91
C ALA A 63 -17.62 -4.11 17.63
N GLU A 64 -18.63 -4.12 16.75
CA GLU A 64 -18.54 -4.76 15.43
C GLU A 64 -17.46 -4.07 14.57
N ILE A 65 -17.41 -2.73 14.57
CA ILE A 65 -16.41 -1.96 13.83
C ILE A 65 -15.02 -2.28 14.37
N ASP A 66 -14.82 -2.18 15.69
CA ASP A 66 -13.52 -2.34 16.33
C ASP A 66 -13.00 -3.78 16.20
N ALA A 67 -13.87 -4.76 15.96
CA ALA A 67 -13.47 -6.13 15.66
C ALA A 67 -12.62 -6.27 14.38
N PHE A 68 -12.60 -5.29 13.48
CA PHE A 68 -11.72 -5.27 12.30
C PHE A 68 -10.34 -4.67 12.57
N PHE A 69 -10.12 -4.08 13.73
CA PHE A 69 -8.90 -3.34 14.05
C PHE A 69 -7.95 -4.15 14.93
N GLU A 70 -6.65 -3.89 14.79
CA GLU A 70 -5.61 -4.41 15.66
C GLU A 70 -5.20 -3.33 16.67
N THR A 71 -5.16 -3.70 17.95
CA THR A 71 -4.72 -2.83 19.05
C THR A 71 -3.20 -2.86 19.26
N GLU A 72 -2.56 -3.91 18.78
CA GLU A 72 -1.11 -4.10 18.85
C GLU A 72 -0.60 -4.84 17.59
N MET A 73 0.65 -4.61 17.22
CA MET A 73 1.29 -5.29 16.09
C MET A 73 2.76 -5.62 16.42
N PRO A 74 3.13 -6.91 16.50
CA PRO A 74 2.25 -8.07 16.35
C PRO A 74 1.32 -8.29 17.54
N GLY A 75 0.06 -8.61 17.26
CA GLY A 75 -0.91 -9.12 18.22
C GLY A 75 -0.92 -10.65 18.26
N ARG A 76 -1.79 -11.22 19.09
CA ARG A 76 -1.88 -12.69 19.30
C ARG A 76 -2.04 -13.45 17.98
N GLU A 77 -2.92 -13.01 17.11
CA GLU A 77 -3.25 -13.71 15.86
C GLU A 77 -2.25 -13.42 14.73
N THR A 78 -1.57 -12.28 14.77
CA THR A 78 -0.56 -11.89 13.77
C THR A 78 0.85 -12.33 14.13
N LYS A 79 1.13 -12.61 15.41
CA LYS A 79 2.44 -13.10 15.88
C LYS A 79 2.99 -14.29 15.08
N PRO A 80 2.19 -15.31 14.67
CA PRO A 80 2.70 -16.42 13.85
C PRO A 80 3.31 -15.97 12.51
N LEU A 81 2.78 -14.90 11.87
CA LEU A 81 3.35 -14.33 10.64
C LEU A 81 4.75 -13.75 10.89
N PHE A 82 4.90 -12.98 11.98
CA PHE A 82 6.19 -12.39 12.39
C PHE A 82 7.22 -13.46 12.75
N ASP A 83 6.80 -14.49 13.51
CA ASP A 83 7.67 -15.59 13.89
C ASP A 83 8.14 -16.39 12.67
N GLU A 84 7.25 -16.66 11.71
CA GLU A 84 7.62 -17.36 10.48
C GLU A 84 8.54 -16.50 9.58
N ALA A 85 8.25 -15.21 9.41
CA ALA A 85 9.10 -14.31 8.66
C ALA A 85 10.52 -14.26 9.25
N ARG A 86 10.62 -14.15 10.58
CA ARG A 86 11.90 -14.20 11.30
C ARG A 86 12.62 -15.52 11.10
N ARG A 87 11.91 -16.65 11.20
CA ARG A 87 12.47 -18.00 10.98
C ARG A 87 13.04 -18.16 9.58
N LEU A 88 12.38 -17.54 8.58
CA LEU A 88 12.76 -17.57 7.17
C LEU A 88 13.83 -16.51 6.84
N GLY A 89 14.12 -15.57 7.73
CA GLY A 89 15.02 -14.44 7.48
C GLY A 89 14.47 -13.45 6.45
N LEU A 90 13.15 -13.27 6.38
CA LEU A 90 12.45 -12.39 5.43
C LEU A 90 12.02 -11.09 6.10
N ALA A 91 12.27 -9.97 5.43
CA ALA A 91 11.59 -8.72 5.73
C ALA A 91 10.21 -8.71 5.05
N PHE A 92 9.24 -7.94 5.59
CA PHE A 92 7.95 -7.82 4.93
C PHE A 92 7.28 -6.47 5.15
N GLY A 93 6.36 -6.11 4.24
CA GLY A 93 5.42 -5.00 4.36
C GLY A 93 4.01 -5.53 4.58
N LEU A 94 3.23 -4.90 5.48
CA LEU A 94 1.89 -5.34 5.85
C LEU A 94 0.95 -4.15 6.05
N GLY A 95 -0.24 -4.19 5.41
CA GLY A 95 -1.34 -3.25 5.66
C GLY A 95 -2.40 -3.82 6.59
N TYR A 96 -2.87 -3.02 7.56
CA TYR A 96 -3.89 -3.41 8.53
C TYR A 96 -4.69 -2.21 9.06
N ALA A 97 -5.84 -2.46 9.69
CA ALA A 97 -6.61 -1.46 10.41
C ALA A 97 -6.06 -1.33 11.84
N GLU A 98 -5.59 -0.16 12.22
CA GLU A 98 -4.98 0.14 13.51
C GLU A 98 -5.95 0.85 14.43
N LEU A 99 -6.17 0.32 15.64
CA LEU A 99 -6.78 1.01 16.76
C LEU A 99 -5.65 1.55 17.66
N ALA A 100 -5.50 2.88 17.70
CA ALA A 100 -4.42 3.52 18.43
C ALA A 100 -4.95 4.35 19.59
N GLU A 101 -4.35 4.18 20.77
CA GLU A 101 -4.57 5.10 21.89
C GLU A 101 -3.61 6.29 21.75
N GLU A 102 -4.18 7.51 21.64
CA GLU A 102 -3.45 8.75 21.50
C GLU A 102 -3.87 9.78 22.58
N PRO A 103 -3.12 10.86 22.80
CA PRO A 103 -3.44 11.85 23.84
C PRO A 103 -4.82 12.50 23.73
N GLY A 104 -5.53 12.32 22.63
CA GLY A 104 -6.90 12.82 22.39
C GLY A 104 -7.98 11.75 22.40
N GLY A 105 -7.65 10.51 22.81
CA GLY A 105 -8.54 9.34 22.80
C GLY A 105 -8.21 8.34 21.71
N THR A 106 -9.02 7.31 21.61
CA THR A 106 -8.87 6.23 20.64
C THR A 106 -9.03 6.74 19.20
N ARG A 107 -8.07 6.43 18.35
CA ARG A 107 -8.04 6.76 16.92
C ARG A 107 -7.97 5.51 16.05
N ARG A 108 -8.49 5.60 14.84
CA ARG A 108 -8.56 4.49 13.90
C ARG A 108 -7.84 4.86 12.60
N TYR A 109 -6.81 4.09 12.25
CA TYR A 109 -6.01 4.37 11.06
C TYR A 109 -5.95 3.18 10.11
N ASN A 110 -5.93 3.48 8.82
CA ASN A 110 -5.49 2.55 7.80
C ASN A 110 -3.97 2.61 7.75
N THR A 111 -3.30 1.57 8.24
CA THR A 111 -1.87 1.59 8.57
C THR A 111 -1.08 0.57 7.75
N ALA A 112 0.12 0.93 7.36
CA ALA A 112 1.12 0.02 6.78
C ALA A 112 2.41 0.05 7.60
N ILE A 113 3.06 -1.11 7.72
CA ILE A 113 4.34 -1.27 8.41
C ILE A 113 5.38 -1.94 7.52
N LEU A 114 6.65 -1.63 7.79
CA LEU A 114 7.82 -2.39 7.35
C LEU A 114 8.39 -3.15 8.54
N VAL A 115 8.65 -4.43 8.35
CA VAL A 115 9.22 -5.33 9.35
C VAL A 115 10.53 -5.90 8.83
N ASP A 116 11.58 -5.83 9.63
CA ASP A 116 12.88 -6.39 9.27
C ASP A 116 12.93 -7.93 9.43
N ALA A 117 13.98 -8.55 8.95
CA ALA A 117 14.20 -10.00 9.05
C ALA A 117 14.36 -10.51 10.50
N ALA A 118 14.52 -9.62 11.48
CA ALA A 118 14.50 -9.95 12.91
C ALA A 118 13.09 -9.85 13.53
N GLY A 119 12.08 -9.49 12.74
CA GLY A 119 10.69 -9.33 13.19
C GLY A 119 10.42 -7.99 13.89
N ARG A 120 11.28 -6.98 13.73
CA ARG A 120 11.09 -5.65 14.32
C ARG A 120 10.39 -4.73 13.34
N VAL A 121 9.40 -3.98 13.79
CA VAL A 121 8.78 -2.90 13.01
C VAL A 121 9.79 -1.75 12.90
N VAL A 122 10.24 -1.46 11.68
CA VAL A 122 11.25 -0.42 11.38
C VAL A 122 10.65 0.79 10.70
N GLY A 123 9.44 0.66 10.14
CA GLY A 123 8.73 1.76 9.51
C GLY A 123 7.23 1.61 9.73
N LYS A 124 6.53 2.74 9.91
CA LYS A 124 5.07 2.80 10.07
C LYS A 124 4.53 4.02 9.36
N TYR A 125 3.48 3.80 8.59
CA TYR A 125 2.75 4.83 7.87
C TYR A 125 1.25 4.70 8.10
N ARG A 126 0.55 5.82 8.23
CA ARG A 126 -0.91 5.90 8.32
C ARG A 126 -1.45 6.66 7.11
N LYS A 127 -2.42 6.09 6.42
CA LYS A 127 -2.98 6.60 5.14
C LYS A 127 -3.45 8.05 5.27
N ILE A 128 -2.95 8.92 4.41
CA ILE A 128 -3.27 10.35 4.41
C ILE A 128 -4.44 10.64 3.47
N HIS A 129 -4.44 10.09 2.25
CA HIS A 129 -5.49 10.37 1.27
C HIS A 129 -6.61 9.33 1.35
N LEU A 130 -7.53 9.52 2.31
CA LEU A 130 -8.71 8.66 2.46
C LEU A 130 -9.69 8.89 1.30
N PRO A 131 -10.00 7.88 0.48
CA PRO A 131 -11.00 8.00 -0.58
C PRO A 131 -12.42 7.84 -0.04
N GLY A 132 -13.40 8.02 -0.92
CA GLY A 132 -14.80 7.77 -0.62
C GLY A 132 -15.45 8.85 0.26
N HIS A 133 -16.39 8.45 1.09
CA HIS A 133 -17.25 9.34 1.87
C HIS A 133 -17.46 8.82 3.31
N ALA A 134 -18.10 9.65 4.15
CA ALA A 134 -18.42 9.30 5.54
C ALA A 134 -19.92 9.02 5.75
N GLU A 135 -20.76 9.65 4.95
CA GLU A 135 -22.22 9.63 5.06
C GLU A 135 -22.79 8.30 4.55
N HIS A 136 -23.90 7.85 5.17
CA HIS A 136 -24.61 6.67 4.72
C HIS A 136 -25.39 6.94 3.43
N GLU A 137 -25.14 6.12 2.40
CA GLU A 137 -25.86 6.10 1.15
C GLU A 137 -26.69 4.80 1.02
N PRO A 138 -27.91 4.72 1.64
CA PRO A 138 -28.66 3.48 1.79
C PRO A 138 -29.14 2.87 0.46
N TRP A 139 -29.14 3.65 -0.62
CA TRP A 139 -29.47 3.17 -1.98
C TRP A 139 -28.32 2.37 -2.62
N ARG A 140 -27.11 2.41 -2.04
CA ARG A 140 -25.97 1.62 -2.50
C ARG A 140 -25.82 0.36 -1.68
N ARG A 141 -25.76 -0.77 -2.35
CA ARG A 141 -25.45 -2.06 -1.69
C ARG A 141 -24.04 -2.08 -1.08
N PHE A 142 -23.09 -1.50 -1.81
CA PHE A 142 -21.71 -1.35 -1.36
C PHE A 142 -21.30 0.11 -1.48
N GLN A 143 -20.60 0.59 -0.47
CA GLN A 143 -20.13 1.96 -0.36
C GLN A 143 -18.60 1.99 -0.27
N HIS A 144 -18.03 3.16 -0.15
CA HIS A 144 -16.61 3.34 0.09
C HIS A 144 -16.44 4.31 1.26
N LEU A 145 -16.54 3.76 2.47
CA LEU A 145 -16.70 4.52 3.72
C LEU A 145 -15.39 4.71 4.49
N GLU A 146 -14.25 4.81 3.79
CA GLU A 146 -12.97 4.99 4.49
C GLU A 146 -12.95 6.23 5.38
N LYS A 147 -13.57 7.34 4.94
CA LYS A 147 -13.66 8.58 5.75
C LYS A 147 -14.56 8.46 6.99
N ARG A 148 -15.39 7.41 7.06
CA ARG A 148 -16.20 7.10 8.23
C ARG A 148 -15.40 6.32 9.28
N TYR A 149 -14.55 5.41 8.84
CA TYR A 149 -13.89 4.44 9.72
C TYR A 149 -12.46 4.82 10.10
N PHE A 150 -11.83 5.69 9.33
CA PHE A 150 -10.42 6.05 9.54
C PHE A 150 -10.23 7.55 9.73
N ASP A 151 -9.36 7.90 10.65
CA ASP A 151 -8.77 9.22 10.78
C ASP A 151 -7.68 9.42 9.70
N VAL A 152 -7.45 10.67 9.30
CA VAL A 152 -6.35 11.03 8.41
C VAL A 152 -5.02 10.74 9.10
N GLY A 153 -4.10 10.09 8.39
CA GLY A 153 -2.78 9.75 8.91
C GLY A 153 -1.99 10.96 9.40
N ASN A 154 -1.33 10.81 10.54
CA ASN A 154 -0.64 11.89 11.26
C ASN A 154 0.89 11.71 11.33
N LEU A 155 1.46 10.72 10.60
CA LEU A 155 2.90 10.42 10.63
C LEU A 155 3.68 11.02 9.45
N GLY A 156 2.97 11.62 8.46
CA GLY A 156 3.58 12.09 7.22
C GLY A 156 4.05 10.93 6.31
N PHE A 157 4.67 11.28 5.17
CA PHE A 157 5.26 10.31 4.25
C PHE A 157 6.71 10.05 4.66
N GLY A 158 6.96 8.87 5.24
CA GLY A 158 8.28 8.46 5.73
C GLY A 158 9.05 7.58 4.75
N VAL A 159 10.38 7.60 4.92
CA VAL A 159 11.33 6.70 4.24
C VAL A 159 12.26 6.11 5.29
N TRP A 160 12.47 4.80 5.25
CA TRP A 160 13.24 4.07 6.26
C TRP A 160 14.38 3.27 5.62
N ARG A 161 15.46 3.08 6.37
CA ARG A 161 16.57 2.21 5.96
C ARG A 161 16.22 0.75 6.26
N LEU A 162 16.19 -0.07 5.21
CA LEU A 162 15.95 -1.51 5.33
C LEU A 162 16.67 -2.23 4.18
N LEU A 163 17.27 -3.40 4.46
CA LEU A 163 17.94 -4.25 3.46
C LEU A 163 19.00 -3.49 2.61
N GLY A 164 19.68 -2.51 3.20
CA GLY A 164 20.67 -1.71 2.50
C GLY A 164 20.12 -0.64 1.56
N GLY A 165 18.81 -0.45 1.50
CA GLY A 165 18.11 0.55 0.70
C GLY A 165 17.30 1.56 1.53
N LEU A 166 16.68 2.50 0.82
CA LEU A 166 15.74 3.50 1.34
C LEU A 166 14.33 3.15 0.86
N LEU A 167 13.48 2.66 1.75
CA LEU A 167 12.14 2.16 1.46
C LEU A 167 11.07 3.12 2.00
N GLY A 168 10.11 3.49 1.15
CA GLY A 168 8.95 4.32 1.50
C GLY A 168 7.68 3.49 1.59
N LEU A 169 6.69 3.97 2.35
CA LEU A 169 5.36 3.39 2.47
C LEU A 169 4.29 4.36 2.00
N CYS A 170 3.32 3.87 1.23
CA CYS A 170 2.05 4.55 1.02
C CYS A 170 0.93 3.52 0.85
N ILE A 171 -0.33 3.94 0.87
CA ILE A 171 -1.48 3.02 0.86
C ILE A 171 -2.50 3.46 -0.19
N CYS A 172 -2.85 2.53 -1.10
CA CYS A 172 -4.02 2.60 -1.98
C CYS A 172 -4.18 3.95 -2.70
N ASN A 173 -5.10 4.79 -2.24
CA ASN A 173 -5.42 6.09 -2.86
C ASN A 173 -4.25 7.07 -2.87
N ASP A 174 -3.30 6.94 -1.94
CA ASP A 174 -2.09 7.79 -1.92
C ASP A 174 -1.35 7.75 -3.25
N ARG A 175 -1.33 6.58 -3.95
CA ARG A 175 -0.64 6.42 -5.23
C ARG A 175 -1.16 7.31 -6.36
N ARG A 176 -2.38 7.84 -6.22
CA ARG A 176 -3.00 8.73 -7.21
C ARG A 176 -2.56 10.18 -7.08
N TRP A 177 -1.91 10.52 -5.97
CA TRP A 177 -1.44 11.86 -5.67
C TRP A 177 0.06 11.98 -5.94
N PRO A 178 0.50 12.78 -6.93
CA PRO A 178 1.92 12.90 -7.26
C PRO A 178 2.77 13.38 -6.09
N GLU A 179 2.19 14.14 -5.17
CA GLU A 179 2.83 14.64 -3.94
C GLU A 179 3.34 13.49 -3.06
N THR A 180 2.60 12.39 -2.97
CA THR A 180 3.01 11.20 -2.20
C THR A 180 4.39 10.71 -2.62
N TYR A 181 4.56 10.45 -3.92
CA TYR A 181 5.85 10.00 -4.47
C TYR A 181 6.91 11.10 -4.38
N ARG A 182 6.52 12.35 -4.62
CA ARG A 182 7.46 13.47 -4.61
C ARG A 182 8.03 13.73 -3.22
N VAL A 183 7.22 13.67 -2.16
CA VAL A 183 7.70 13.84 -0.79
C VAL A 183 8.66 12.72 -0.40
N MET A 184 8.37 11.46 -0.77
CA MET A 184 9.30 10.35 -0.56
C MET A 184 10.53 10.47 -1.46
N GLY A 185 10.37 10.92 -2.71
CA GLY A 185 11.48 11.17 -3.66
C GLY A 185 12.47 12.20 -3.14
N LEU A 186 12.00 13.24 -2.45
CA LEU A 186 12.83 14.25 -1.80
C LEU A 186 13.57 13.73 -0.55
N GLN A 187 13.19 12.56 -0.04
CA GLN A 187 13.88 11.81 1.01
C GLN A 187 14.75 10.69 0.43
N ASP A 188 15.01 10.73 -0.89
CA ASP A 188 15.86 9.81 -1.64
C ASP A 188 15.36 8.35 -1.67
N VAL A 189 14.04 8.12 -1.64
CA VAL A 189 13.45 6.78 -1.70
C VAL A 189 13.96 5.99 -2.90
N GLU A 190 14.26 4.71 -2.70
CA GLU A 190 14.73 3.80 -3.76
C GLU A 190 13.70 2.72 -4.10
N LEU A 191 12.81 2.37 -3.13
CA LEU A 191 11.73 1.43 -3.34
C LEU A 191 10.49 1.86 -2.54
N VAL A 192 9.37 2.04 -3.21
CA VAL A 192 8.07 2.34 -2.59
C VAL A 192 7.26 1.06 -2.45
N VAL A 193 6.84 0.77 -1.22
CA VAL A 193 5.96 -0.34 -0.88
C VAL A 193 4.53 0.18 -0.78
N LEU A 194 3.61 -0.44 -1.50
CA LEU A 194 2.24 0.03 -1.67
C LEU A 194 1.24 -1.14 -1.66
N GLY A 195 0.36 -1.19 -0.67
CA GLY A 195 -0.81 -2.09 -0.66
C GLY A 195 -2.07 -1.37 -1.12
N TYR A 196 -2.97 -2.06 -1.84
CA TYR A 196 -4.25 -1.46 -2.26
C TYR A 196 -5.40 -2.45 -2.35
N ASN A 197 -6.63 -1.94 -2.11
CA ASN A 197 -7.91 -2.54 -2.45
C ASN A 197 -8.62 -1.59 -3.41
N THR A 198 -8.77 -1.96 -4.67
CA THR A 198 -9.42 -1.10 -5.66
C THR A 198 -10.53 -1.88 -6.34
N PRO A 199 -11.80 -1.50 -6.14
CA PRO A 199 -12.90 -2.11 -6.86
C PRO A 199 -12.84 -1.75 -8.35
N VAL A 200 -13.30 -2.67 -9.20
CA VAL A 200 -13.47 -2.42 -10.64
C VAL A 200 -14.55 -1.35 -10.84
N HIS A 201 -15.70 -1.51 -10.18
CA HIS A 201 -16.82 -0.60 -10.30
C HIS A 201 -16.69 0.61 -9.37
N ASN A 202 -16.74 1.81 -9.97
CA ASN A 202 -16.74 3.10 -9.28
C ASN A 202 -18.15 3.75 -9.37
N PRO A 203 -19.02 3.56 -8.37
CA PRO A 203 -20.41 4.04 -8.45
C PRO A 203 -20.59 5.54 -8.74
N PRO A 204 -19.73 6.46 -8.23
CA PRO A 204 -19.83 7.87 -8.56
C PRO A 204 -19.50 8.23 -10.02
N ALA A 205 -18.72 7.37 -10.71
CA ALA A 205 -18.26 7.62 -12.07
C ALA A 205 -18.06 6.27 -12.82
N PRO A 206 -19.17 5.55 -13.13
CA PRO A 206 -19.11 4.22 -13.73
C PRO A 206 -18.50 4.22 -15.13
N GLU A 207 -18.47 5.34 -15.82
CA GLU A 207 -17.77 5.52 -17.09
C GLU A 207 -16.26 5.30 -17.00
N HIS A 208 -15.70 5.32 -15.79
CA HIS A 208 -14.27 5.06 -15.56
C HIS A 208 -13.96 3.57 -15.32
N ASP A 209 -14.95 2.70 -15.17
CA ASP A 209 -14.73 1.27 -14.84
C ASP A 209 -13.80 0.57 -15.83
N LEU A 210 -13.98 0.83 -17.13
CA LEU A 210 -13.12 0.27 -18.18
C LEU A 210 -11.67 0.75 -18.12
N LEU A 211 -11.43 1.86 -17.45
CA LEU A 211 -10.11 2.47 -17.29
C LEU A 211 -9.47 2.16 -15.93
N ALA A 212 -10.15 1.43 -15.05
CA ALA A 212 -9.67 1.19 -13.68
C ALA A 212 -8.25 0.59 -13.64
N ASN A 213 -7.99 -0.42 -14.47
CA ASN A 213 -6.67 -1.06 -14.58
C ASN A 213 -5.63 -0.12 -15.21
N PHE A 214 -6.01 0.60 -16.25
CA PHE A 214 -5.12 1.59 -16.90
C PHE A 214 -4.71 2.68 -15.91
N HIS A 215 -5.68 3.27 -15.19
CA HIS A 215 -5.39 4.30 -14.19
C HIS A 215 -4.51 3.77 -13.04
N ASN A 216 -4.72 2.52 -12.62
CA ASN A 216 -3.87 1.88 -11.62
C ASN A 216 -2.41 1.77 -12.08
N GLN A 217 -2.18 1.31 -13.30
CA GLN A 217 -0.84 1.19 -13.87
C GLN A 217 -0.21 2.56 -14.09
N LEU A 218 -0.94 3.49 -14.71
CA LEU A 218 -0.47 4.83 -15.06
C LEU A 218 0.11 5.57 -13.84
N VAL A 219 -0.62 5.61 -12.71
CA VAL A 219 -0.18 6.39 -11.54
C VAL A 219 1.05 5.78 -10.88
N MET A 220 1.18 4.45 -10.87
CA MET A 220 2.35 3.78 -10.30
C MET A 220 3.57 3.87 -11.22
N GLN A 221 3.39 3.73 -12.53
CA GLN A 221 4.44 3.89 -13.54
C GLN A 221 4.97 5.33 -13.56
N ALA A 222 4.06 6.32 -13.54
CA ALA A 222 4.44 7.73 -13.44
C ALA A 222 5.17 8.04 -12.12
N GLY A 223 4.66 7.50 -11.00
CA GLY A 223 5.28 7.63 -9.68
C GLY A 223 6.69 7.06 -9.64
N ALA A 224 6.90 5.87 -10.21
CA ALA A 224 8.20 5.22 -10.32
C ALA A 224 9.17 6.07 -11.15
N TYR A 225 8.80 6.40 -12.38
CA TYR A 225 9.65 7.12 -13.31
C TYR A 225 10.00 8.52 -12.83
N GLN A 226 9.01 9.34 -12.46
CA GLN A 226 9.20 10.75 -12.08
C GLN A 226 9.97 10.94 -10.78
N ASN A 227 10.15 9.89 -9.98
CA ASN A 227 10.89 9.93 -8.71
C ASN A 227 12.06 8.97 -8.69
N ALA A 228 12.35 8.33 -9.83
CA ALA A 228 13.48 7.42 -10.02
C ALA A 228 13.53 6.35 -8.91
N THR A 229 12.42 5.64 -8.68
CA THR A 229 12.26 4.65 -7.61
C THR A 229 11.59 3.39 -8.13
N TRP A 230 11.88 2.25 -7.53
CA TRP A 230 11.08 1.05 -7.69
C TRP A 230 9.71 1.23 -7.02
N VAL A 231 8.67 0.64 -7.57
CA VAL A 231 7.33 0.59 -6.94
C VAL A 231 6.86 -0.85 -6.90
N VAL A 232 6.48 -1.32 -5.72
CA VAL A 232 5.88 -2.64 -5.49
C VAL A 232 4.45 -2.42 -5.04
N GLY A 233 3.52 -2.54 -5.98
CA GLY A 233 2.09 -2.37 -5.74
C GLY A 233 1.41 -3.72 -5.56
N VAL A 234 0.78 -3.96 -4.41
CA VAL A 234 0.19 -5.25 -4.05
C VAL A 234 -1.28 -5.13 -3.73
N ALA A 235 -2.07 -5.93 -4.41
CA ALA A 235 -3.53 -5.90 -4.39
C ALA A 235 -4.14 -7.04 -3.58
N LYS A 236 -5.38 -6.80 -3.08
CA LYS A 236 -6.36 -7.88 -3.05
C LYS A 236 -7.01 -8.01 -4.42
N ALA A 237 -7.33 -9.26 -4.81
CA ALA A 237 -7.84 -9.60 -6.12
C ALA A 237 -9.12 -10.44 -6.03
N GLY A 238 -9.80 -10.60 -7.14
CA GLY A 238 -11.00 -11.44 -7.25
C GLY A 238 -12.25 -10.80 -6.71
N ARG A 239 -13.29 -11.60 -6.49
CA ARG A 239 -14.61 -11.13 -6.06
C ARG A 239 -14.79 -11.32 -4.57
N GLU A 240 -14.53 -10.24 -3.80
CA GLU A 240 -14.64 -10.22 -2.35
C GLU A 240 -16.02 -9.69 -1.94
N GLU A 241 -16.82 -10.51 -1.26
CA GLU A 241 -18.17 -10.14 -0.77
C GLU A 241 -19.08 -9.54 -1.86
N GLY A 242 -18.92 -10.00 -3.11
CA GLY A 242 -19.70 -9.55 -4.25
C GLY A 242 -19.14 -8.32 -4.97
N VAL A 243 -18.04 -7.75 -4.51
CA VAL A 243 -17.31 -6.65 -5.17
C VAL A 243 -16.08 -7.19 -5.88
N GLU A 244 -15.96 -6.91 -7.18
CA GLU A 244 -14.78 -7.27 -7.97
C GLU A 244 -13.65 -6.30 -7.70
N GLN A 245 -12.47 -6.83 -7.38
CA GLN A 245 -11.23 -6.08 -7.17
C GLN A 245 -10.34 -6.21 -8.41
N ILE A 246 -9.66 -5.13 -8.77
CA ILE A 246 -8.83 -5.10 -9.99
C ILE A 246 -7.65 -6.08 -9.95
N GLY A 247 -7.16 -6.46 -8.75
CA GLY A 247 -5.94 -7.25 -8.64
C GLY A 247 -4.73 -6.56 -9.27
N GLN A 248 -4.00 -7.28 -10.13
CA GLN A 248 -2.84 -6.78 -10.87
C GLN A 248 -1.73 -6.25 -9.95
N SER A 249 -1.40 -7.03 -8.91
CA SER A 249 -0.18 -6.77 -8.13
C SER A 249 1.02 -6.74 -9.06
N GLN A 250 1.89 -5.73 -8.93
CA GLN A 250 2.96 -5.51 -9.91
C GLN A 250 4.20 -4.90 -9.29
N ILE A 251 5.33 -5.14 -9.95
CA ILE A 251 6.62 -4.54 -9.62
C ILE A 251 7.05 -3.68 -10.81
N ILE A 252 7.37 -2.43 -10.55
CA ILE A 252 7.66 -1.41 -11.55
C ILE A 252 9.07 -0.87 -11.33
N ALA A 253 9.86 -0.85 -12.40
CA ALA A 253 11.23 -0.33 -12.37
C ALA A 253 11.27 1.22 -12.36
N PRO A 254 12.41 1.83 -12.00
CA PRO A 254 12.61 3.28 -12.09
C PRO A 254 12.44 3.88 -13.50
N SER A 255 12.48 3.04 -14.53
CA SER A 255 12.15 3.41 -15.91
C SER A 255 10.64 3.63 -16.15
N GLY A 256 9.78 3.21 -15.22
CA GLY A 256 8.33 3.17 -15.39
C GLY A 256 7.80 1.87 -16.01
N GLU A 257 8.68 0.92 -16.35
CA GLU A 257 8.27 -0.36 -16.93
C GLU A 257 7.78 -1.32 -15.84
N THR A 258 6.64 -1.98 -16.09
CA THR A 258 6.19 -3.11 -15.27
C THR A 258 7.04 -4.33 -15.61
N VAL A 259 7.86 -4.78 -14.66
CA VAL A 259 8.79 -5.90 -14.84
C VAL A 259 8.21 -7.25 -14.39
N ALA A 260 7.17 -7.23 -13.55
CA ALA A 260 6.43 -8.42 -13.13
C ALA A 260 5.02 -8.03 -12.73
N MET A 261 4.01 -8.85 -13.03
CA MET A 261 2.60 -8.60 -12.73
C MET A 261 1.86 -9.90 -12.47
N ALA A 262 0.95 -9.89 -11.48
CA ALA A 262 0.06 -11.00 -11.19
C ALA A 262 -0.95 -11.22 -12.32
N THR A 263 -1.21 -12.49 -12.61
CA THR A 263 -2.08 -12.93 -13.71
C THR A 263 -3.34 -13.62 -13.23
N THR A 264 -3.43 -13.94 -11.93
CA THR A 264 -4.59 -14.61 -11.34
C THR A 264 -5.42 -13.67 -10.49
N LEU A 265 -6.57 -14.14 -10.02
CA LEU A 265 -7.47 -13.45 -9.09
C LEU A 265 -7.48 -14.09 -7.70
N GLY A 266 -6.53 -14.99 -7.42
CA GLY A 266 -6.32 -15.64 -6.14
C GLY A 266 -5.05 -15.17 -5.43
N ASP A 267 -4.63 -15.96 -4.45
CA ASP A 267 -3.31 -15.79 -3.82
C ASP A 267 -2.23 -16.10 -4.86
N GLU A 268 -1.30 -15.15 -5.06
CA GLU A 268 -0.24 -15.28 -6.04
C GLU A 268 1.00 -14.50 -5.59
N LEU A 269 2.17 -15.12 -5.67
CA LEU A 269 3.44 -14.43 -5.41
C LEU A 269 4.11 -14.05 -6.74
N VAL A 270 4.21 -12.76 -6.99
CA VAL A 270 4.96 -12.19 -8.11
C VAL A 270 6.34 -11.76 -7.63
N VAL A 271 7.41 -12.12 -8.33
CA VAL A 271 8.78 -11.87 -7.88
C VAL A 271 9.59 -11.15 -8.96
N ALA A 272 10.36 -10.14 -8.54
CA ALA A 272 11.36 -9.50 -9.38
C ALA A 272 12.65 -9.20 -8.59
N ARG A 273 13.76 -9.13 -9.32
CA ARG A 273 15.03 -8.62 -8.82
C ARG A 273 15.10 -7.11 -9.05
N CYS A 274 15.15 -6.35 -7.97
CA CYS A 274 15.20 -4.90 -7.99
C CYS A 274 16.63 -4.42 -7.73
N ASP A 275 17.32 -3.95 -8.76
CA ASP A 275 18.60 -3.28 -8.64
C ASP A 275 18.38 -1.84 -8.15
N LEU A 276 18.69 -1.57 -6.89
CA LEU A 276 18.51 -0.24 -6.30
C LEU A 276 19.47 0.80 -6.91
N ASP A 277 20.61 0.37 -7.46
CA ASP A 277 21.55 1.27 -8.10
C ASP A 277 21.02 1.81 -9.44
N LEU A 278 20.02 1.17 -10.05
CA LEU A 278 19.31 1.69 -11.21
C LEU A 278 18.63 3.04 -10.92
N CYS A 279 18.15 3.26 -9.71
CA CYS A 279 17.59 4.55 -9.28
C CYS A 279 18.57 5.70 -9.47
N ARG A 280 19.87 5.45 -9.20
CA ARG A 280 20.91 6.47 -9.27
C ARG A 280 21.08 7.04 -10.67
N SER A 281 20.98 6.20 -11.71
CA SER A 281 21.11 6.64 -13.10
C SER A 281 20.13 7.78 -13.43
N TYR A 282 18.87 7.64 -13.01
CA TYR A 282 17.83 8.67 -13.22
C TYR A 282 18.00 9.86 -12.27
N LYS A 283 18.32 9.61 -10.98
CA LYS A 283 18.48 10.66 -9.95
C LYS A 283 19.64 11.61 -10.21
N THR A 284 20.68 11.16 -10.92
CA THR A 284 21.86 11.97 -11.23
C THR A 284 21.80 12.61 -12.65
N THR A 285 20.70 12.38 -13.40
CA THR A 285 20.52 12.89 -14.76
C THR A 285 19.16 13.59 -14.89
N VAL A 286 18.15 12.91 -15.44
CA VAL A 286 16.82 13.49 -15.75
C VAL A 286 16.11 14.02 -14.52
N PHE A 287 16.22 13.32 -13.39
CA PHE A 287 15.57 13.67 -12.14
C PHE A 287 16.56 14.07 -11.04
N ASP A 288 17.63 14.78 -11.40
CA ASP A 288 18.46 15.49 -10.43
C ASP A 288 17.65 16.66 -9.84
N PHE A 289 16.97 16.38 -8.70
CA PHE A 289 16.06 17.33 -8.10
C PHE A 289 16.78 18.61 -7.63
N ALA A 290 17.99 18.48 -7.09
CA ALA A 290 18.76 19.61 -6.62
C ALA A 290 19.08 20.58 -7.78
N ARG A 291 19.37 20.02 -8.96
CA ARG A 291 19.74 20.79 -10.14
C ARG A 291 18.53 21.36 -10.88
N HIS A 292 17.44 20.59 -11.00
CA HIS A 292 16.37 20.89 -11.94
C HIS A 292 15.07 21.39 -11.30
N ARG A 293 14.78 21.10 -10.02
CA ARG A 293 13.57 21.60 -9.36
C ARG A 293 13.63 23.11 -9.14
N ARG A 294 12.46 23.74 -9.17
CA ARG A 294 12.25 25.18 -8.94
C ARG A 294 11.17 25.38 -7.88
N PRO A 295 11.46 25.11 -6.57
CA PRO A 295 10.49 25.15 -5.49
C PRO A 295 9.73 26.47 -5.39
N GLU A 296 10.38 27.58 -5.77
CA GLU A 296 9.80 28.93 -5.80
C GLU A 296 8.55 29.06 -6.67
N HIS A 297 8.36 28.15 -7.63
CA HIS A 297 7.19 28.11 -8.51
C HIS A 297 6.09 27.14 -8.03
N TYR A 298 6.29 26.42 -6.91
CA TYR A 298 5.39 25.35 -6.47
C TYR A 298 4.51 25.74 -5.28
N ARG A 299 4.45 27.02 -4.89
CA ARG A 299 3.71 27.49 -3.71
C ARG A 299 2.24 27.06 -3.69
N LEU A 300 1.57 27.10 -4.84
CA LEU A 300 0.16 26.72 -4.93
C LEU A 300 -0.13 25.29 -4.47
N ILE A 301 0.85 24.37 -4.61
CA ILE A 301 0.70 22.96 -4.16
C ILE A 301 0.53 22.87 -2.63
N THR A 302 1.14 23.76 -1.89
CA THR A 302 1.10 23.76 -0.41
C THR A 302 0.09 24.74 0.17
N GLU A 303 -0.31 25.77 -0.59
CA GLU A 303 -1.20 26.83 -0.13
C GLU A 303 -2.68 26.58 -0.43
N ARG A 304 -3.00 25.70 -1.39
CA ARG A 304 -4.38 25.46 -1.83
C ARG A 304 -4.76 23.99 -1.81
N ALA A 305 -5.89 23.70 -1.21
CA ALA A 305 -6.48 22.36 -1.28
C ALA A 305 -7.35 22.17 -2.53
N GLY A 306 -7.93 23.24 -3.09
CA GLY A 306 -8.83 23.16 -4.23
C GLY A 306 -8.41 24.09 -5.40
N ALA A 307 -8.93 23.79 -6.59
CA ALA A 307 -8.72 24.63 -7.76
C ALA A 307 -9.53 25.93 -7.65
N ILE A 308 -8.87 27.07 -7.87
CA ILE A 308 -9.49 28.38 -7.95
C ILE A 308 -9.12 28.94 -9.35
N PRO A 309 -10.09 29.06 -10.28
CA PRO A 309 -9.81 29.61 -11.60
C PRO A 309 -9.35 31.06 -11.52
N PRO A 310 -8.51 31.52 -12.43
CA PRO A 310 -8.20 32.95 -12.54
C PRO A 310 -9.47 33.75 -12.84
N GLY A 311 -9.54 34.98 -12.30
CA GLY A 311 -10.62 35.94 -12.56
C GLY A 311 -10.62 36.47 -13.99
#